data_6d4d5fbc96ad1723553b7eee26aa1945
#
_entry.id   6d4d5fbc96ad1723553b7eee26aa1945
#
_cell.length_a   1.000
_cell.length_b   1.000
_cell.length_c   1.000
_cell.angle_alpha   90.00
_cell.angle_beta   90.00
_cell.angle_gamma   90.00
#
_symmetry.space_group_name_H-M   'P 1'
#
loop_
_entity.id
_entity.type
_entity.pdbx_description
1 polymer ?
#
loop_
_entity_poly.entity_id
_entity_poly.type
_entity_poly.pdbx_seq_one_letter_code
_entity_poly.pdbx_strand_id
1 'polypeptide(L)'
;MESKTDNPIKIPVRPSEDDLSFNAYQMSFEDKQVVPKPGNAFGHCIGDYPDNYLQVEIDGTIEFNGDATVWDDLRIVPGAFQLAGNLDPSIEGWIPTGGTIEFQVYKFKENDEVFFTCQIPHSYKEGTDIGAHLHWTPCDRGVAEGTTVVAWKLDYSWANIDGVFPRPVTIDLSDACQSTDDAHLNTPEVNISGTGKTISSILACRLWRDNVGDTWVGTTNAQSPAILEFDFHYEIDTVGSRQTTIK
;
A
#
# COMPACT_ATOMS: atom_id res chain seq x y z
N MET A 1 23.58 -21.75 37.96
CA MET A 1 23.03 -21.94 36.60
C MET A 1 22.08 -23.12 36.65
N GLU A 2 20.81 -22.86 36.89
CA GLU A 2 19.79 -23.91 36.87
C GLU A 2 19.30 -24.10 35.41
N SER A 3 19.36 -25.35 34.96
CA SER A 3 18.88 -25.76 33.65
C SER A 3 17.35 -25.63 33.62
N LYS A 4 16.81 -24.80 32.74
CA LYS A 4 15.38 -24.87 32.39
C LYS A 4 15.12 -26.24 31.79
N THR A 5 14.40 -27.07 32.54
CA THR A 5 13.88 -28.34 32.03
C THR A 5 12.82 -28.04 31.01
N ASP A 6 13.06 -28.44 29.77
CA ASP A 6 12.05 -28.45 28.72
C ASP A 6 10.87 -29.30 29.18
N ASN A 7 9.76 -28.62 29.48
CA ASN A 7 8.50 -29.28 29.72
C ASN A 7 7.94 -29.73 28.36
N PRO A 8 7.85 -31.02 28.04
CA PRO A 8 7.27 -31.43 26.77
C PRO A 8 5.80 -31.03 26.74
N ILE A 9 5.38 -30.42 25.64
CA ILE A 9 3.99 -30.13 25.34
C ILE A 9 3.20 -31.42 25.46
N LYS A 10 2.41 -31.57 26.52
CA LYS A 10 1.43 -32.65 26.65
C LYS A 10 0.29 -32.38 25.71
N ILE A 11 0.33 -32.95 24.52
CA ILE A 11 -0.85 -33.04 23.66
C ILE A 11 -1.84 -33.95 24.39
N PRO A 12 -3.03 -33.48 24.78
CA PRO A 12 -4.02 -34.35 25.41
C PRO A 12 -4.37 -35.50 24.47
N VAL A 13 -4.30 -36.71 24.98
CA VAL A 13 -4.79 -37.89 24.27
C VAL A 13 -6.29 -37.75 24.03
N ARG A 14 -6.74 -38.10 22.81
CA ARG A 14 -8.16 -38.04 22.39
C ARG A 14 -9.12 -38.35 23.53
N PRO A 15 -10.18 -37.49 23.71
CA PRO A 15 -11.32 -37.86 24.54
C PRO A 15 -11.97 -39.15 23.99
N SER A 16 -12.50 -40.00 24.84
CA SER A 16 -13.30 -41.16 24.45
C SER A 16 -14.49 -40.73 23.61
N GLU A 17 -14.94 -41.56 22.68
CA GLU A 17 -16.03 -41.28 21.74
C GLU A 17 -17.35 -40.83 22.37
N ASP A 18 -17.49 -40.94 23.70
CA ASP A 18 -18.68 -40.58 24.47
C ASP A 18 -18.69 -39.13 24.98
N ASP A 19 -17.60 -38.36 24.79
CA ASP A 19 -17.52 -36.98 25.28
C ASP A 19 -17.45 -35.99 24.08
N LEU A 20 -18.53 -35.99 23.29
CA LEU A 20 -18.73 -35.07 22.16
C LEU A 20 -19.20 -33.66 22.58
N SER A 21 -19.11 -33.29 23.84
CA SER A 21 -19.12 -31.92 24.25
C SER A 21 -17.70 -31.33 23.91
N PHE A 22 -17.52 -30.78 22.73
CA PHE A 22 -16.37 -29.97 22.40
C PHE A 22 -16.35 -28.75 23.33
N ASN A 23 -15.91 -28.96 24.55
CA ASN A 23 -15.44 -27.88 25.39
C ASN A 23 -14.13 -27.34 24.76
N ALA A 24 -14.17 -26.11 24.40
CA ALA A 24 -13.10 -25.36 23.77
C ALA A 24 -11.72 -25.74 24.33
N TYR A 25 -10.88 -26.42 23.55
CA TYR A 25 -9.48 -26.57 23.89
C TYR A 25 -8.83 -25.21 23.71
N GLN A 26 -8.64 -24.51 24.80
CA GLN A 26 -7.87 -23.30 24.85
C GLN A 26 -6.40 -23.68 24.99
N MET A 27 -5.60 -23.42 23.95
CA MET A 27 -4.13 -23.41 24.09
C MET A 27 -3.71 -21.98 24.38
N SER A 28 -3.10 -21.74 25.55
CA SER A 28 -2.49 -20.45 25.86
C SER A 28 -0.96 -20.57 25.73
N PHE A 29 -0.37 -19.66 24.97
CA PHE A 29 1.06 -19.46 24.93
C PHE A 29 1.35 -18.05 25.48
N GLU A 30 1.89 -17.94 26.69
CA GLU A 30 2.33 -16.67 27.28
C GLU A 30 1.31 -15.53 27.06
N ASP A 31 0.09 -15.68 27.63
CA ASP A 31 -1.02 -14.73 27.56
C ASP A 31 -1.74 -14.58 26.18
N LYS A 32 -1.38 -15.39 25.18
CA LYS A 32 -2.11 -15.44 23.90
C LYS A 32 -2.98 -16.69 23.84
N GLN A 33 -4.19 -16.49 23.34
CA GLN A 33 -5.22 -17.54 23.29
C GLN A 33 -5.42 -18.01 21.84
N VAL A 34 -5.53 -19.34 21.67
CA VAL A 34 -6.11 -19.95 20.48
C VAL A 34 -7.46 -20.51 20.91
N VAL A 35 -8.55 -19.92 20.45
CA VAL A 35 -9.89 -20.32 20.84
C VAL A 35 -10.71 -20.74 19.60
N PRO A 36 -11.59 -21.74 19.72
CA PRO A 36 -12.54 -22.04 18.67
C PRO A 36 -13.49 -20.86 18.45
N LYS A 37 -13.86 -20.60 17.19
CA LYS A 37 -14.86 -19.57 16.86
C LYS A 37 -16.20 -19.95 17.48
N PRO A 38 -16.87 -19.06 18.25
CA PRO A 38 -18.21 -19.35 18.79
C PRO A 38 -19.23 -19.62 17.66
N GLY A 39 -19.92 -20.72 17.78
CA GLY A 39 -20.98 -21.10 16.84
C GLY A 39 -20.58 -21.89 15.60
N ASN A 40 -19.26 -22.05 15.35
CA ASN A 40 -18.74 -22.90 14.28
C ASN A 40 -17.78 -23.95 14.85
N ALA A 41 -17.99 -25.20 14.54
CA ALA A 41 -17.26 -26.31 15.16
C ALA A 41 -15.77 -26.42 14.80
N PHE A 42 -15.23 -25.59 13.86
CA PHE A 42 -13.93 -25.87 13.25
C PHE A 42 -13.06 -24.64 12.92
N GLY A 43 -13.46 -23.42 13.24
CA GLY A 43 -12.61 -22.22 13.07
C GLY A 43 -11.75 -21.95 14.32
N HIS A 44 -10.57 -21.38 14.13
CA HIS A 44 -9.65 -21.00 15.19
C HIS A 44 -9.33 -19.51 15.15
N CYS A 45 -9.30 -18.87 16.34
CA CYS A 45 -8.85 -17.49 16.49
C CYS A 45 -7.52 -17.47 17.26
N ILE A 46 -6.59 -16.63 16.83
CA ILE A 46 -5.28 -16.43 17.47
C ILE A 46 -5.12 -14.93 17.72
N GLY A 47 -5.02 -14.54 18.97
CA GLY A 47 -4.89 -13.14 19.36
C GLY A 47 -5.83 -12.78 20.50
N ASP A 48 -6.19 -11.49 20.59
CA ASP A 48 -7.09 -10.94 21.61
C ASP A 48 -8.53 -10.97 21.12
N TYR A 49 -9.15 -12.15 21.19
CA TYR A 49 -10.55 -12.34 20.80
C TYR A 49 -11.50 -11.76 21.88
N PRO A 50 -12.55 -10.98 21.55
CA PRO A 50 -13.06 -10.74 20.19
C PRO A 50 -12.53 -9.49 19.49
N ASP A 51 -11.55 -8.81 20.03
CA ASP A 51 -11.14 -7.47 19.57
C ASP A 51 -10.12 -7.51 18.41
N ASN A 52 -8.93 -8.11 18.62
CA ASN A 52 -7.84 -8.08 17.64
C ASN A 52 -7.24 -9.48 17.44
N TYR A 53 -7.62 -10.15 16.36
CA TYR A 53 -7.23 -11.55 16.17
C TYR A 53 -7.13 -11.96 14.70
N LEU A 54 -6.28 -12.95 14.45
CA LEU A 54 -6.29 -13.72 13.21
C LEU A 54 -7.31 -14.85 13.35
N GLN A 55 -8.14 -15.04 12.35
CA GLN A 55 -9.11 -16.11 12.26
C GLN A 55 -8.78 -17.06 11.11
N VAL A 56 -8.78 -18.36 11.39
CA VAL A 56 -8.75 -19.40 10.36
C VAL A 56 -10.17 -19.96 10.27
N GLU A 57 -10.81 -19.78 9.13
CA GLU A 57 -12.15 -20.30 8.86
C GLU A 57 -12.15 -21.81 8.62
N ILE A 58 -13.31 -22.44 8.70
CA ILE A 58 -13.47 -23.88 8.45
C ILE A 58 -12.98 -24.30 7.06
N ASP A 59 -13.04 -23.41 6.10
CA ASP A 59 -12.61 -23.63 4.73
C ASP A 59 -11.12 -23.32 4.50
N GLY A 60 -10.39 -22.92 5.56
CA GLY A 60 -8.98 -22.57 5.53
C GLY A 60 -8.69 -21.14 5.09
N THR A 61 -9.69 -20.27 4.96
CA THR A 61 -9.49 -18.83 4.74
C THR A 61 -8.87 -18.21 5.99
N ILE A 62 -7.97 -17.26 5.80
CA ILE A 62 -7.32 -16.48 6.86
C ILE A 62 -7.87 -15.06 6.82
N GLU A 63 -8.38 -14.59 7.96
CA GLU A 63 -8.86 -13.22 8.13
C GLU A 63 -8.14 -12.53 9.30
N PHE A 64 -7.91 -11.22 9.16
CA PHE A 64 -7.40 -10.36 10.21
C PHE A 64 -8.51 -9.45 10.70
N ASN A 65 -8.84 -9.53 11.99
CA ASN A 65 -9.98 -8.82 12.59
C ASN A 65 -9.51 -7.71 13.53
N GLY A 66 -10.27 -6.62 13.58
CA GLY A 66 -9.94 -5.45 14.40
C GLY A 66 -8.63 -4.80 13.96
N ASP A 67 -7.77 -4.44 14.90
CA ASP A 67 -6.44 -3.85 14.64
C ASP A 67 -5.37 -4.89 14.27
N ALA A 68 -5.76 -6.15 14.08
CA ALA A 68 -4.86 -7.17 13.53
C ALA A 68 -4.66 -7.04 12.00
N THR A 69 -5.42 -6.17 11.34
CA THR A 69 -5.17 -5.81 9.94
C THR A 69 -3.79 -5.17 9.77
N VAL A 70 -3.20 -5.36 8.59
CA VAL A 70 -1.86 -4.85 8.28
C VAL A 70 -1.91 -4.02 6.99
N TRP A 71 -0.90 -3.18 6.81
CA TRP A 71 -0.75 -2.39 5.60
C TRP A 71 0.11 -3.10 4.56
N ASP A 72 -0.23 -2.90 3.29
CA ASP A 72 0.53 -3.38 2.14
C ASP A 72 0.55 -2.31 1.04
N ASP A 73 1.46 -2.43 0.08
CA ASP A 73 1.69 -1.45 -0.97
C ASP A 73 1.17 -1.94 -2.32
N LEU A 74 0.29 -1.15 -2.95
CA LEU A 74 -0.06 -1.31 -4.36
C LEU A 74 0.88 -0.44 -5.20
N ARG A 75 1.96 -1.03 -5.69
CA ARG A 75 3.08 -0.35 -6.34
C ARG A 75 2.86 -0.15 -7.83
N ILE A 76 3.07 1.08 -8.30
CA ILE A 76 2.99 1.49 -9.70
C ILE A 76 4.40 1.92 -10.15
N VAL A 77 5.12 0.98 -10.75
CA VAL A 77 6.48 1.24 -11.25
C VAL A 77 6.43 2.15 -12.49
N PRO A 78 7.45 2.98 -12.75
CA PRO A 78 7.49 3.89 -13.91
C PRO A 78 7.29 3.20 -15.26
N GLY A 79 7.64 1.92 -15.37
CA GLY A 79 7.39 1.12 -16.58
C GLY A 79 5.92 0.86 -16.90
N ALA A 80 5.01 1.11 -15.96
CA ALA A 80 3.55 1.00 -16.15
C ALA A 80 2.91 2.33 -16.59
N PHE A 81 3.66 3.42 -16.63
CA PHE A 81 3.15 4.72 -17.03
C PHE A 81 2.84 4.78 -18.53
N GLN A 82 1.69 5.33 -18.85
CA GLN A 82 1.25 5.62 -20.21
C GLN A 82 1.50 7.09 -20.52
N LEU A 83 2.07 7.35 -21.69
CA LEU A 83 2.38 8.69 -22.19
C LEU A 83 1.29 9.12 -23.17
N ALA A 84 0.90 10.40 -23.13
CA ALA A 84 -0.14 10.95 -24.00
C ALA A 84 0.41 11.67 -25.26
N GLY A 85 1.72 11.94 -25.29
CA GLY A 85 2.42 12.51 -26.43
C GLY A 85 2.59 14.03 -26.45
N ASN A 86 1.96 14.78 -25.53
CA ASN A 86 2.02 16.25 -25.55
C ASN A 86 2.77 16.85 -24.35
N LEU A 87 2.55 16.28 -23.18
CA LEU A 87 3.13 16.75 -21.90
C LEU A 87 3.85 15.58 -21.23
N ASP A 88 4.55 14.78 -22.03
CA ASP A 88 5.25 13.61 -21.55
C ASP A 88 6.53 14.04 -20.83
N PRO A 89 6.84 13.45 -19.65
CA PRO A 89 8.14 13.62 -19.04
C PRO A 89 9.25 13.01 -19.92
N SER A 90 10.44 13.57 -19.83
CA SER A 90 11.59 13.02 -20.54
C SER A 90 12.17 11.81 -19.80
N ILE A 91 12.62 10.81 -20.55
CA ILE A 91 13.48 9.76 -20.01
C ILE A 91 14.92 10.28 -20.11
N GLU A 92 15.57 10.44 -18.96
CA GLU A 92 16.90 11.02 -18.84
C GLU A 92 17.81 10.16 -17.97
N GLY A 93 19.09 10.23 -18.23
CA GLY A 93 20.09 9.60 -17.41
C GLY A 93 20.19 10.22 -16.02
N TRP A 94 20.37 9.37 -15.03
CA TRP A 94 20.65 9.73 -13.64
C TRP A 94 21.81 8.89 -13.12
N ILE A 95 22.84 9.55 -12.64
CA ILE A 95 24.02 8.92 -12.02
C ILE A 95 24.03 9.34 -10.54
N PRO A 96 23.69 8.45 -9.60
CA PRO A 96 23.76 8.77 -8.17
C PRO A 96 25.16 9.23 -7.76
N THR A 97 25.20 10.15 -6.79
CA THR A 97 26.46 10.78 -6.32
C THR A 97 27.54 9.76 -5.98
N GLY A 98 28.70 9.92 -6.58
CA GLY A 98 29.83 9.01 -6.44
C GLY A 98 29.75 7.74 -7.27
N GLY A 99 28.67 7.55 -8.03
CA GLY A 99 28.49 6.42 -8.95
C GLY A 99 29.14 6.67 -10.33
N THR A 100 29.16 5.59 -11.14
CA THR A 100 29.61 5.63 -12.55
C THR A 100 28.58 4.97 -13.47
N ILE A 101 27.51 4.41 -12.91
CA ILE A 101 26.44 3.74 -13.63
C ILE A 101 25.28 4.70 -13.77
N GLU A 102 24.79 4.86 -14.98
CA GLU A 102 23.64 5.67 -15.31
C GLU A 102 22.35 4.83 -15.27
N PHE A 103 21.34 5.32 -14.56
CA PHE A 103 19.98 4.79 -14.58
C PHE A 103 19.10 5.70 -15.44
N GLN A 104 18.09 5.13 -16.08
CA GLN A 104 17.10 5.89 -16.84
C GLN A 104 15.88 6.13 -15.96
N VAL A 105 15.50 7.41 -15.79
CA VAL A 105 14.37 7.84 -14.97
C VAL A 105 13.48 8.82 -15.72
N TYR A 106 12.19 8.87 -15.34
CA TYR A 106 11.29 9.91 -15.84
C TYR A 106 11.50 11.20 -15.06
N LYS A 107 11.98 12.25 -15.75
CA LYS A 107 12.13 13.60 -15.20
C LYS A 107 11.00 14.51 -15.67
N PHE A 108 10.33 15.12 -14.70
CA PHE A 108 9.12 15.91 -14.90
C PHE A 108 9.41 17.40 -14.87
N LYS A 109 9.20 18.09 -15.98
CA LYS A 109 9.04 19.55 -16.00
C LYS A 109 7.67 19.96 -15.52
N GLU A 110 7.44 21.24 -15.32
CA GLU A 110 6.10 21.78 -15.06
C GLU A 110 5.14 21.37 -16.17
N ASN A 111 3.97 20.90 -15.77
CA ASN A 111 2.88 20.37 -16.56
C ASN A 111 3.11 19.00 -17.21
N ASP A 112 4.27 18.38 -17.04
CA ASP A 112 4.46 17.00 -17.50
C ASP A 112 3.52 16.06 -16.74
N GLU A 113 3.00 15.06 -17.45
CA GLU A 113 1.96 14.15 -16.97
C GLU A 113 2.15 12.71 -17.45
N VAL A 114 1.72 11.78 -16.64
CA VAL A 114 1.62 10.36 -17.01
C VAL A 114 0.29 9.79 -16.55
N PHE A 115 -0.14 8.71 -17.18
CA PHE A 115 -1.39 8.03 -16.86
C PHE A 115 -1.12 6.59 -16.46
N PHE A 116 -1.94 6.06 -15.58
CA PHE A 116 -1.93 4.65 -15.23
C PHE A 116 -3.29 4.21 -14.71
N THR A 117 -3.51 2.91 -14.70
CA THR A 117 -4.64 2.30 -14.02
C THR A 117 -4.12 1.21 -13.10
N CYS A 118 -4.77 1.01 -11.97
CA CYS A 118 -4.48 -0.09 -11.08
C CYS A 118 -5.77 -0.73 -10.57
N GLN A 119 -5.68 -2.03 -10.33
CA GLN A 119 -6.77 -2.81 -9.76
C GLN A 119 -6.53 -2.98 -8.28
N ILE A 120 -7.55 -2.75 -7.46
CA ILE A 120 -7.51 -3.01 -6.02
C ILE A 120 -7.39 -4.51 -5.77
N PRO A 121 -6.40 -4.93 -4.96
CA PRO A 121 -6.13 -6.34 -4.68
C PRO A 121 -7.27 -7.03 -3.92
N HIS A 122 -7.31 -8.36 -4.02
CA HIS A 122 -8.30 -9.18 -3.31
C HIS A 122 -8.06 -9.27 -1.79
N SER A 123 -6.89 -8.86 -1.34
CA SER A 123 -6.56 -8.75 0.08
C SER A 123 -7.07 -7.45 0.72
N TYR A 124 -7.46 -6.45 -0.08
CA TYR A 124 -7.93 -5.16 0.41
C TYR A 124 -9.09 -5.29 1.40
N LYS A 125 -9.00 -4.63 2.55
CA LYS A 125 -10.09 -4.47 3.51
C LYS A 125 -11.12 -3.49 2.95
N GLU A 126 -12.19 -4.04 2.40
CA GLU A 126 -13.20 -3.27 1.68
C GLU A 126 -13.77 -2.13 2.51
N GLY A 127 -13.90 -0.98 1.88
CA GLY A 127 -14.47 0.23 2.48
C GLY A 127 -13.47 1.07 3.28
N THR A 128 -12.21 0.64 3.48
CA THR A 128 -11.19 1.45 4.13
C THR A 128 -10.55 2.45 3.16
N ASP A 129 -10.01 3.53 3.69
CA ASP A 129 -9.27 4.50 2.91
C ASP A 129 -7.93 3.91 2.44
N ILE A 130 -7.42 4.44 1.33
CA ILE A 130 -6.07 4.14 0.83
C ILE A 130 -5.22 5.39 0.87
N GLY A 131 -3.94 5.25 1.21
CA GLY A 131 -2.97 6.35 1.26
C GLY A 131 -2.17 6.46 -0.03
N ALA A 132 -2.26 7.59 -0.74
CA ALA A 132 -1.49 7.84 -1.96
C ALA A 132 -0.22 8.62 -1.65
N HIS A 133 0.92 8.18 -2.17
CA HIS A 133 2.16 8.94 -2.12
C HIS A 133 3.10 8.62 -3.29
N LEU A 134 4.13 9.46 -3.45
CA LEU A 134 5.08 9.40 -4.55
C LEU A 134 6.49 9.32 -4.02
N HIS A 135 7.26 8.33 -4.49
CA HIS A 135 8.70 8.25 -4.31
C HIS A 135 9.42 8.98 -5.45
N TRP A 136 10.24 9.94 -5.10
CA TRP A 136 10.93 10.78 -6.06
C TRP A 136 12.35 11.13 -5.62
N THR A 137 13.13 11.72 -6.52
CA THR A 137 14.47 12.24 -6.23
C THR A 137 14.70 13.56 -6.93
N PRO A 138 15.39 14.50 -6.30
CA PRO A 138 15.79 15.75 -6.95
C PRO A 138 16.79 15.55 -8.10
N CYS A 139 17.44 14.41 -8.20
CA CYS A 139 18.43 14.00 -9.19
C CYS A 139 19.63 14.92 -9.30
N ASP A 140 19.52 16.02 -10.00
CA ASP A 140 20.63 16.93 -10.27
C ASP A 140 20.37 18.31 -9.69
N ARG A 141 21.44 19.00 -9.47
CA ARG A 141 21.48 20.18 -8.67
C ARG A 141 21.41 21.51 -9.37
N GLY A 142 21.24 22.41 -8.60
CA GLY A 142 21.08 23.83 -8.80
C GLY A 142 19.87 24.30 -8.01
N VAL A 143 19.27 23.40 -7.24
CA VAL A 143 18.06 23.68 -6.47
C VAL A 143 18.41 23.98 -5.02
N ALA A 144 17.91 25.09 -4.48
CA ALA A 144 18.16 25.48 -3.09
C ALA A 144 17.45 24.53 -2.15
N GLU A 145 18.21 23.86 -1.28
CA GLU A 145 17.69 23.00 -0.22
C GLU A 145 16.68 23.73 0.68
N GLY A 146 15.62 23.03 1.06
CA GLY A 146 14.72 23.42 2.16
C GLY A 146 13.66 24.46 1.84
N THR A 147 13.66 25.08 0.66
CA THR A 147 12.69 26.12 0.28
C THR A 147 11.96 25.84 -1.04
N THR A 148 12.37 24.81 -1.74
CA THR A 148 11.86 24.47 -3.06
C THR A 148 10.78 23.41 -2.95
N VAL A 149 9.63 23.66 -3.53
CA VAL A 149 8.48 22.74 -3.56
C VAL A 149 8.31 22.21 -4.98
N VAL A 150 8.11 20.91 -5.11
CA VAL A 150 7.57 20.31 -6.33
C VAL A 150 6.08 20.08 -6.15
N ALA A 151 5.27 20.68 -7.01
CA ALA A 151 3.81 20.63 -6.92
C ALA A 151 3.27 19.38 -7.62
N TRP A 152 3.45 18.21 -7.01
CA TRP A 152 2.89 16.97 -7.48
C TRP A 152 1.37 16.92 -7.27
N LYS A 153 0.65 16.43 -8.26
CA LYS A 153 -0.81 16.25 -8.21
C LYS A 153 -1.20 14.88 -8.75
N LEU A 154 -2.26 14.33 -8.17
CA LEU A 154 -2.91 13.13 -8.68
C LEU A 154 -4.38 13.42 -8.95
N ASP A 155 -4.80 13.28 -10.20
CA ASP A 155 -6.21 13.16 -10.55
C ASP A 155 -6.58 11.68 -10.56
N TYR A 156 -7.68 11.32 -9.92
CA TYR A 156 -8.13 9.93 -9.89
C TYR A 156 -9.64 9.80 -10.07
N SER A 157 -10.05 8.69 -10.63
CA SER A 157 -11.43 8.23 -10.68
C SER A 157 -11.48 6.75 -10.30
N TRP A 158 -12.31 6.40 -9.33
CA TRP A 158 -12.36 5.06 -8.75
C TRP A 158 -13.74 4.43 -8.90
N ALA A 159 -13.83 3.31 -9.62
CA ALA A 159 -15.08 2.59 -9.87
C ALA A 159 -15.00 1.12 -9.46
N ASN A 160 -16.06 0.61 -8.83
CA ASN A 160 -16.27 -0.82 -8.62
C ASN A 160 -16.62 -1.51 -9.94
N ILE A 161 -16.55 -2.84 -9.98
CA ILE A 161 -17.07 -3.65 -11.10
C ILE A 161 -18.54 -3.27 -11.34
N ASP A 162 -18.92 -3.15 -12.61
CA ASP A 162 -20.25 -2.72 -13.07
C ASP A 162 -20.64 -1.28 -12.65
N GLY A 163 -19.75 -0.57 -11.95
CA GLY A 163 -19.93 0.83 -11.56
C GLY A 163 -19.52 1.81 -12.67
N VAL A 164 -20.09 3.00 -12.62
CA VAL A 164 -19.68 4.11 -13.50
C VAL A 164 -18.54 4.87 -12.85
N PHE A 165 -17.48 5.17 -13.63
CA PHE A 165 -16.40 6.03 -13.15
C PHE A 165 -16.94 7.41 -12.82
N PRO A 166 -16.78 7.90 -11.58
CA PRO A 166 -17.21 9.24 -11.21
C PRO A 166 -16.32 10.31 -11.86
N ARG A 167 -16.74 11.57 -11.73
CA ARG A 167 -15.88 12.69 -12.12
C ARG A 167 -14.54 12.60 -11.36
N PRO A 168 -13.39 12.76 -12.04
CA PRO A 168 -12.10 12.76 -11.38
C PRO A 168 -11.99 13.82 -10.27
N VAL A 169 -11.26 13.45 -9.22
CA VAL A 169 -10.90 14.32 -8.09
C VAL A 169 -9.41 14.53 -8.12
N THR A 170 -8.95 15.75 -7.85
CA THR A 170 -7.52 16.08 -7.72
C THR A 170 -7.14 16.09 -6.26
N ILE A 171 -6.03 15.41 -5.91
CA ILE A 171 -5.36 15.52 -4.62
C ILE A 171 -3.98 16.16 -4.78
N ASP A 172 -3.55 16.83 -3.71
CA ASP A 172 -2.27 17.52 -3.63
C ASP A 172 -1.23 16.62 -2.95
N LEU A 173 -0.19 16.25 -3.69
CA LEU A 173 0.95 15.49 -3.24
C LEU A 173 2.22 16.36 -3.19
N SER A 174 2.08 17.69 -3.19
CA SER A 174 3.21 18.61 -3.20
C SER A 174 4.17 18.34 -2.05
N ASP A 175 5.47 18.36 -2.35
CA ASP A 175 6.52 18.07 -1.40
C ASP A 175 7.65 19.08 -1.48
N ALA A 176 8.22 19.40 -0.30
CA ALA A 176 9.37 20.28 -0.20
C ALA A 176 10.67 19.48 -0.31
N CYS A 177 11.53 19.87 -1.23
CA CYS A 177 12.87 19.30 -1.35
C CYS A 177 13.70 19.71 -0.12
N GLN A 178 13.78 18.83 0.87
CA GLN A 178 14.50 19.06 2.13
C GLN A 178 15.90 18.44 2.11
N SER A 179 16.33 17.89 1.01
CA SER A 179 17.52 17.08 0.94
C SER A 179 18.46 17.49 -0.20
N THR A 180 19.67 16.98 -0.05
CA THR A 180 20.72 17.03 -1.06
C THR A 180 20.33 16.20 -2.29
N ASP A 181 21.14 16.31 -3.34
CA ASP A 181 21.04 15.49 -4.54
C ASP A 181 20.88 14.02 -4.23
N ASP A 182 20.20 13.34 -5.15
CA ASP A 182 20.06 11.90 -5.17
C ASP A 182 19.39 11.30 -3.91
N ALA A 183 18.80 12.15 -3.07
CA ALA A 183 18.02 11.66 -1.95
C ALA A 183 16.75 10.98 -2.46
N HIS A 184 16.42 9.86 -1.85
CA HIS A 184 15.11 9.26 -1.97
C HIS A 184 14.13 10.03 -1.07
N LEU A 185 13.22 10.74 -1.68
CA LEU A 185 12.17 11.52 -1.02
C LEU A 185 10.83 10.83 -1.19
N ASN A 186 9.94 11.05 -0.22
CA ASN A 186 8.58 10.55 -0.20
C ASN A 186 7.63 11.70 0.08
N THR A 187 6.63 11.91 -0.77
CA THR A 187 5.62 12.96 -0.51
C THR A 187 4.82 12.64 0.75
N PRO A 188 4.24 13.63 1.41
CA PRO A 188 3.24 13.36 2.43
C PRO A 188 2.13 12.48 1.87
N GLU A 189 1.72 11.48 2.65
CA GLU A 189 0.62 10.61 2.28
C GLU A 189 -0.71 11.34 2.31
N VAL A 190 -1.54 11.14 1.28
CA VAL A 190 -2.88 11.71 1.18
C VAL A 190 -3.92 10.60 1.07
N ASN A 191 -4.87 10.60 2.00
CA ASN A 191 -5.93 9.60 2.04
C ASN A 191 -6.96 9.83 0.94
N ILE A 192 -7.32 8.73 0.28
CA ILE A 192 -8.41 8.62 -0.69
C ILE A 192 -9.50 7.75 -0.06
N SER A 193 -10.72 8.28 0.03
CA SER A 193 -11.82 7.55 0.68
C SER A 193 -12.19 6.26 -0.06
N GLY A 194 -12.11 5.15 0.66
CA GLY A 194 -12.53 3.83 0.21
C GLY A 194 -13.99 3.49 0.53
N THR A 195 -14.76 4.44 1.06
CA THR A 195 -16.17 4.18 1.42
C THR A 195 -16.96 3.60 0.25
N GLY A 196 -17.49 2.37 0.44
CA GLY A 196 -18.24 1.64 -0.57
C GLY A 196 -17.39 1.09 -1.72
N LYS A 197 -16.07 1.08 -1.57
CA LYS A 197 -15.15 0.46 -2.54
C LYS A 197 -14.88 -1.00 -2.17
N THR A 198 -14.74 -1.81 -3.21
CA THR A 198 -14.60 -3.26 -3.11
C THR A 198 -13.33 -3.75 -3.81
N ILE A 199 -12.96 -5.00 -3.56
CA ILE A 199 -11.91 -5.68 -4.32
C ILE A 199 -12.19 -5.65 -5.82
N SER A 200 -11.15 -5.82 -6.63
CA SER A 200 -11.22 -5.78 -8.10
C SER A 200 -11.73 -4.47 -8.71
N SER A 201 -12.01 -3.44 -7.90
CA SER A 201 -12.30 -2.10 -8.41
C SER A 201 -11.07 -1.48 -9.06
N ILE A 202 -11.28 -0.52 -9.96
CA ILE A 202 -10.21 0.12 -10.74
C ILE A 202 -10.08 1.60 -10.36
N LEU A 203 -8.86 2.04 -10.11
CA LEU A 203 -8.48 3.45 -10.15
C LEU A 203 -7.90 3.77 -11.53
N ALA A 204 -8.43 4.82 -12.15
CA ALA A 204 -7.84 5.47 -13.33
C ALA A 204 -7.20 6.78 -12.84
N CYS A 205 -5.92 6.95 -13.12
CA CYS A 205 -5.09 7.99 -12.53
C CYS A 205 -4.34 8.80 -13.59
N ARG A 206 -4.17 10.09 -13.30
CA ARG A 206 -3.24 11.01 -13.96
C ARG A 206 -2.32 11.60 -12.90
N LEU A 207 -1.03 11.31 -12.97
CA LEU A 207 0.00 11.91 -12.11
C LEU A 207 0.70 13.01 -12.90
N TRP A 208 0.82 14.22 -12.32
CA TRP A 208 1.36 15.36 -13.02
C TRP A 208 2.03 16.35 -12.08
N ARG A 209 2.89 17.19 -12.64
CA ARG A 209 3.55 18.28 -11.93
C ARG A 209 2.87 19.59 -12.29
N ASP A 210 2.21 20.25 -11.31
CA ASP A 210 1.55 21.52 -11.50
C ASP A 210 2.57 22.68 -11.54
N ASN A 211 2.25 23.73 -12.28
CA ASN A 211 3.01 24.98 -12.21
C ASN A 211 2.53 25.93 -11.10
N VAL A 212 1.34 25.66 -10.53
CA VAL A 212 0.77 26.46 -9.45
C VAL A 212 1.25 25.93 -8.10
N GLY A 213 2.00 26.77 -7.39
CA GLY A 213 2.61 26.36 -6.10
C GLY A 213 3.96 25.66 -6.23
N ASP A 214 4.38 25.32 -7.46
CA ASP A 214 5.73 24.84 -7.73
C ASP A 214 6.74 25.99 -7.61
N THR A 215 7.81 25.73 -6.87
CA THR A 215 8.90 26.69 -6.69
C THR A 215 10.25 26.10 -7.11
N TRP A 216 10.22 24.98 -7.81
CA TRP A 216 11.41 24.34 -8.34
C TRP A 216 12.09 25.20 -9.39
N VAL A 217 13.38 25.42 -9.23
CA VAL A 217 14.14 26.37 -10.09
C VAL A 217 14.88 25.73 -11.26
N GLY A 218 14.86 24.41 -11.37
CA GLY A 218 15.46 23.70 -12.51
C GLY A 218 14.66 23.95 -13.80
N THR A 219 15.32 24.43 -14.84
CA THR A 219 14.65 24.80 -16.11
C THR A 219 14.92 23.83 -17.25
N THR A 220 15.82 22.87 -17.07
CA THR A 220 16.16 21.85 -18.08
C THR A 220 15.60 20.49 -17.68
N ASN A 221 15.47 19.58 -18.66
CA ASN A 221 15.07 18.19 -18.36
C ASN A 221 16.03 17.54 -17.33
N ALA A 222 17.34 17.75 -17.52
CA ALA A 222 18.36 17.21 -16.61
C ALA A 222 18.18 17.67 -15.15
N GLN A 223 17.70 18.91 -14.96
CA GLN A 223 17.50 19.52 -13.64
C GLN A 223 16.09 19.30 -13.07
N SER A 224 15.25 18.54 -13.74
CA SER A 224 13.88 18.26 -13.28
C SER A 224 13.86 17.12 -12.26
N PRO A 225 12.91 17.14 -11.30
CA PRO A 225 12.74 16.07 -10.35
C PRO A 225 12.33 14.78 -11.07
N ALA A 226 12.81 13.64 -10.59
CA ALA A 226 12.51 12.34 -11.17
C ALA A 226 11.62 11.51 -10.27
N ILE A 227 10.67 10.81 -10.89
CA ILE A 227 9.83 9.83 -10.22
C ILE A 227 10.56 8.49 -10.17
N LEU A 228 10.58 7.88 -8.99
CA LEU A 228 11.13 6.55 -8.75
C LEU A 228 10.02 5.50 -8.73
N GLU A 229 8.92 5.79 -8.04
CA GLU A 229 7.76 4.91 -7.92
C GLU A 229 6.56 5.71 -7.43
N PHE A 230 5.36 5.25 -7.74
CA PHE A 230 4.12 5.70 -7.12
C PHE A 230 3.45 4.52 -6.45
N ASP A 231 2.84 4.70 -5.28
CA ASP A 231 2.10 3.64 -4.63
C ASP A 231 0.89 4.12 -3.83
N PHE A 232 0.03 3.13 -3.52
CA PHE A 232 -1.07 3.28 -2.60
C PHE A 232 -0.88 2.31 -1.45
N HIS A 233 -0.81 2.83 -0.22
CA HIS A 233 -0.94 2.00 0.97
C HIS A 233 -2.40 1.60 1.17
N TYR A 234 -2.67 0.35 1.47
CA TYR A 234 -4.00 -0.13 1.76
C TYR A 234 -4.00 -1.16 2.89
N GLU A 235 -5.10 -1.19 3.66
CA GLU A 235 -5.26 -2.21 4.69
C GLU A 235 -5.65 -3.54 4.08
N ILE A 236 -5.06 -4.63 4.60
CA ILE A 236 -5.44 -5.99 4.28
C ILE A 236 -6.10 -6.65 5.50
N ASP A 237 -7.19 -7.36 5.27
CA ASP A 237 -7.91 -8.14 6.28
C ASP A 237 -8.00 -9.63 5.92
N THR A 238 -7.55 -10.02 4.74
CA THR A 238 -7.41 -11.42 4.30
C THR A 238 -6.19 -11.58 3.38
N VAL A 239 -5.78 -12.81 3.13
CA VAL A 239 -4.71 -13.12 2.15
C VAL A 239 -5.21 -13.14 0.70
N GLY A 240 -6.47 -12.85 0.47
CA GLY A 240 -7.12 -12.86 -0.83
C GLY A 240 -8.60 -13.23 -0.71
N SER A 241 -9.27 -13.44 -1.83
CA SER A 241 -10.67 -13.88 -1.88
C SER A 241 -10.81 -15.23 -2.55
N ARG A 242 -11.87 -15.99 -2.20
CA ARG A 242 -12.17 -17.26 -2.87
C ARG A 242 -12.94 -17.09 -4.16
N GLN A 243 -13.53 -15.94 -4.37
CA GLN A 243 -14.26 -15.60 -5.58
C GLN A 243 -13.52 -14.50 -6.34
N THR A 244 -13.74 -14.44 -7.63
CA THR A 244 -13.01 -13.51 -8.50
C THR A 244 -13.42 -12.05 -8.34
N THR A 245 -14.61 -11.78 -7.79
CA THR A 245 -15.18 -10.42 -7.73
C THR A 245 -15.87 -10.10 -6.40
N ILE A 246 -15.90 -11.04 -5.48
CA ILE A 246 -16.53 -10.89 -4.16
C ILE A 246 -15.56 -11.45 -3.12
N LYS A 247 -15.50 -10.78 -1.99
CA LYS A 247 -14.72 -11.19 -0.82
C LYS A 247 -15.46 -12.16 0.05
#